data_5e44f292b402a9a5600ef61fa9e5951b
#
_entry.id   5e44f292b402a9a5600ef61fa9e5951b
#
_cell.length_a   1.000
_cell.length_b   1.000
_cell.length_c   1.000
_cell.angle_alpha   90.00
_cell.angle_beta   90.00
_cell.angle_gamma   90.00
#
_symmetry.space_group_name_H-M   'P 1'
#
loop_
_entity.id
_entity.type
_entity.pdbx_description
1 polymer ?
#
loop_
_entity_poly.entity_id
_entity_poly.type
_entity_poly.pdbx_seq_one_letter_code
_entity_poly.pdbx_strand_id
1 'polypeptide(L)'
;KKGYESRPLLIRIIGQITDPAVTDKGDIVIDMGNKTTCPGITIEGVGNDATIDGWGIRIKGASSVEISNIGIINCDSSEGDNIGLQQDNSYIWVHNCDFFYGHAGSDGDQAKGDGALDCKKSNYITFSYNHFWDSGKCNLLGLSGENDQMYITYHHNWYDHSDSRHPRIRSYSCHVYNNYMDGCAKYGVGATMGSSVFVENNYFRNTNKPIMISMQGTDII
;
A
#
# COMPACT_ATOMS: atom_id res chain seq x y z
N LYS A 1 3.33 -12.44 15.29
CA LYS A 1 4.20 -12.89 16.40
C LYS A 1 5.23 -13.90 15.90
N LYS A 2 6.46 -13.79 16.39
CA LYS A 2 7.48 -14.83 16.15
C LYS A 2 7.01 -16.19 16.66
N GLY A 3 7.25 -17.24 15.90
CA GLY A 3 6.91 -18.60 16.33
C GLY A 3 5.48 -19.02 16.05
N TYR A 4 4.91 -18.45 15.06
CA TYR A 4 3.55 -18.64 14.68
C TYR A 4 3.19 -20.10 14.32
N GLU A 5 1.94 -20.41 14.53
CA GLU A 5 1.37 -21.74 14.35
C GLU A 5 1.47 -22.32 12.93
N SER A 6 1.34 -23.61 12.81
CA SER A 6 1.29 -24.33 11.54
C SER A 6 -0.08 -24.32 10.85
N ARG A 7 -1.04 -23.57 11.38
CA ARG A 7 -2.42 -23.49 10.84
C ARG A 7 -2.71 -22.11 10.23
N PRO A 8 -3.53 -22.02 9.18
CA PRO A 8 -4.01 -20.75 8.65
C PRO A 8 -4.72 -19.93 9.74
N LEU A 9 -4.55 -18.61 9.67
CA LEU A 9 -5.19 -17.66 10.58
C LEU A 9 -6.15 -16.76 9.80
N LEU A 10 -7.39 -16.70 10.26
CA LEU A 10 -8.37 -15.73 9.82
C LEU A 10 -8.63 -14.72 10.95
N ILE A 11 -8.39 -13.44 10.67
CA ILE A 11 -8.65 -12.32 11.57
C ILE A 11 -9.77 -11.50 10.97
N ARG A 12 -10.84 -11.28 11.73
CA ARG A 12 -11.99 -10.46 11.33
C ARG A 12 -12.03 -9.16 12.07
N ILE A 13 -12.10 -8.07 11.33
CA ILE A 13 -12.30 -6.72 11.85
C ILE A 13 -13.79 -6.42 11.79
N ILE A 14 -14.37 -6.05 12.92
CA ILE A 14 -15.81 -5.76 13.05
C ILE A 14 -15.95 -4.36 13.64
N GLY A 15 -16.62 -3.47 12.92
CA GLY A 15 -16.77 -2.09 13.31
C GLY A 15 -15.46 -1.30 13.31
N GLN A 16 -15.44 -0.16 13.97
CA GLN A 16 -14.29 0.73 14.02
C GLN A 16 -13.38 0.40 15.22
N ILE A 17 -12.08 0.28 14.95
CA ILE A 17 -11.06 0.02 15.97
C ILE A 17 -10.10 1.20 16.00
N THR A 18 -10.13 1.99 17.07
CA THR A 18 -9.32 3.20 17.26
C THR A 18 -8.13 3.02 18.20
N ASP A 19 -8.19 2.03 19.09
CA ASP A 19 -7.17 1.76 20.10
C ASP A 19 -6.95 0.25 20.24
N PRO A 20 -6.11 -0.37 19.42
CA PRO A 20 -5.83 -1.79 19.56
C PRO A 20 -5.00 -2.03 20.83
N ALA A 21 -5.36 -3.07 21.56
CA ALA A 21 -4.75 -3.40 22.85
C ALA A 21 -3.24 -3.74 22.77
N VAL A 22 -2.72 -4.03 21.58
CA VAL A 22 -1.31 -4.42 21.37
C VAL A 22 -0.80 -3.85 20.06
N THR A 23 0.12 -2.90 20.15
CA THR A 23 0.84 -2.36 19.01
C THR A 23 2.35 -2.39 19.23
N ASP A 24 3.10 -2.36 18.15
CA ASP A 24 4.52 -2.03 18.15
C ASP A 24 4.70 -0.67 17.44
N LYS A 25 4.93 0.38 18.21
CA LYS A 25 5.09 1.75 17.73
C LYS A 25 3.89 2.28 16.93
N GLY A 26 2.70 1.87 17.30
CA GLY A 26 1.48 2.26 16.62
C GLY A 26 1.01 1.32 15.48
N ASP A 27 1.72 0.23 15.23
CA ASP A 27 1.32 -0.77 14.23
C ASP A 27 0.98 -2.13 14.84
N ILE A 28 0.05 -2.83 14.22
CA ILE A 28 -0.08 -4.27 14.38
C ILE A 28 0.95 -4.93 13.45
N VAL A 29 1.86 -5.70 14.02
CA VAL A 29 2.95 -6.31 13.27
C VAL A 29 2.71 -7.78 12.99
N ILE A 30 2.74 -8.13 11.71
CA ILE A 30 2.82 -9.50 11.22
C ILE A 30 4.28 -9.79 10.89
N ASP A 31 4.98 -10.50 11.76
CA ASP A 31 6.38 -10.90 11.57
C ASP A 31 6.47 -12.42 11.60
N MET A 32 6.70 -13.03 10.44
CA MET A 32 6.80 -14.48 10.30
C MET A 32 8.25 -14.99 10.35
N GLY A 33 9.24 -14.07 10.45
CA GLY A 33 10.64 -14.43 10.59
C GLY A 33 11.22 -15.15 9.37
N ASN A 34 10.79 -14.76 8.16
CA ASN A 34 11.25 -15.34 6.88
C ASN A 34 11.03 -16.87 6.79
N LYS A 35 10.02 -17.38 7.43
CA LYS A 35 9.69 -18.80 7.33
C LYS A 35 9.10 -19.11 5.96
N THR A 36 9.70 -20.07 5.28
CA THR A 36 9.25 -20.54 3.95
C THR A 36 7.91 -21.28 4.00
N THR A 37 7.43 -21.61 5.18
CA THR A 37 6.17 -22.34 5.40
C THR A 37 5.20 -21.50 6.22
N CYS A 38 4.80 -20.35 5.68
CA CYS A 38 3.70 -19.60 6.25
C CYS A 38 2.37 -20.27 5.89
N PRO A 39 1.54 -20.62 6.86
CA PRO A 39 0.27 -21.33 6.60
C PRO A 39 -0.80 -20.44 5.97
N GLY A 40 -0.55 -19.14 5.85
CA GLY A 40 -1.51 -18.15 5.37
C GLY A 40 -2.15 -17.34 6.49
N ILE A 41 -2.32 -16.05 6.23
CA ILE A 41 -3.02 -15.11 7.12
C ILE A 41 -4.00 -14.33 6.26
N THR A 42 -5.27 -14.36 6.64
CA THR A 42 -6.28 -13.48 6.06
C THR A 42 -6.75 -12.49 7.12
N ILE A 43 -6.77 -11.21 6.79
CA ILE A 43 -7.38 -10.15 7.59
C ILE A 43 -8.50 -9.58 6.75
N GLU A 44 -9.73 -9.76 7.21
CA GLU A 44 -10.92 -9.30 6.48
C GLU A 44 -11.83 -8.42 7.34
N GLY A 45 -12.37 -7.37 6.75
CA GLY A 45 -13.44 -6.60 7.35
C GLY A 45 -14.78 -7.30 7.19
N VAL A 46 -15.60 -7.26 8.21
CA VAL A 46 -16.97 -7.79 8.19
C VAL A 46 -17.97 -6.66 8.10
N GLY A 47 -18.83 -6.72 7.10
CA GLY A 47 -19.80 -5.65 6.85
C GLY A 47 -19.18 -4.48 6.07
N ASN A 48 -19.74 -3.30 6.24
CA ASN A 48 -19.36 -2.08 5.53
C ASN A 48 -18.79 -0.96 6.43
N ASP A 49 -18.54 -1.28 7.68
CA ASP A 49 -18.05 -0.33 8.70
C ASP A 49 -16.72 -0.78 9.34
N ALA A 50 -16.14 -1.88 8.88
CA ALA A 50 -14.88 -2.39 9.38
C ALA A 50 -13.75 -1.40 9.10
N THR A 51 -13.27 -0.69 10.12
CA THR A 51 -12.32 0.39 9.99
C THR A 51 -11.22 0.33 11.03
N ILE A 52 -10.01 0.58 10.60
CA ILE A 52 -8.82 0.80 11.42
C ILE A 52 -8.52 2.30 11.37
N ASP A 53 -8.54 2.99 12.49
CA ASP A 53 -8.36 4.44 12.56
C ASP A 53 -7.24 4.81 13.53
N GLY A 54 -6.23 5.51 13.04
CA GLY A 54 -5.11 6.03 13.82
C GLY A 54 -3.90 5.09 13.95
N TRP A 55 -3.97 3.86 13.45
CA TRP A 55 -2.88 2.89 13.49
C TRP A 55 -2.80 2.10 12.18
N GLY A 56 -1.70 1.37 11.99
CA GLY A 56 -1.42 0.67 10.74
C GLY A 56 -1.18 -0.83 10.91
N ILE A 57 -0.95 -1.47 9.76
CA ILE A 57 -0.55 -2.88 9.68
C ILE A 57 0.82 -2.95 9.03
N ARG A 58 1.79 -3.52 9.72
CA ARG A 58 3.13 -3.75 9.20
C ARG A 58 3.40 -5.23 8.98
N ILE A 59 3.80 -5.60 7.76
CA ILE A 59 4.04 -6.99 7.36
C ILE A 59 5.53 -7.16 7.06
N LYS A 60 6.12 -8.20 7.62
CA LYS A 60 7.56 -8.42 7.55
C LYS A 60 7.88 -9.92 7.55
N GLY A 61 8.73 -10.36 6.61
CA GLY A 61 9.16 -11.74 6.50
C GLY A 61 7.99 -12.73 6.42
N ALA A 62 6.93 -12.36 5.72
CA ALA A 62 5.69 -13.10 5.66
C ALA A 62 5.36 -13.54 4.23
N SER A 63 4.61 -14.61 4.12
CA SER A 63 4.12 -15.14 2.85
C SER A 63 2.67 -15.57 2.97
N SER A 64 1.94 -15.52 1.87
CA SER A 64 0.53 -15.93 1.80
C SER A 64 -0.36 -15.11 2.74
N VAL A 65 -0.32 -13.79 2.59
CA VAL A 65 -1.15 -12.87 3.37
C VAL A 65 -2.18 -12.20 2.45
N GLU A 66 -3.42 -12.19 2.90
CA GLU A 66 -4.53 -11.50 2.25
C GLU A 66 -5.14 -10.47 3.21
N ILE A 67 -5.35 -9.25 2.72
CA ILE A 67 -6.03 -8.17 3.47
C ILE A 67 -7.15 -7.63 2.60
N SER A 68 -8.36 -7.62 3.11
CA SER A 68 -9.52 -7.22 2.32
C SER A 68 -10.66 -6.57 3.11
N ASN A 69 -11.42 -5.74 2.41
CA ASN A 69 -12.66 -5.13 2.88
C ASN A 69 -12.52 -4.33 4.19
N ILE A 70 -11.45 -3.54 4.32
CA ILE A 70 -11.15 -2.75 5.52
C ILE A 70 -10.92 -1.30 5.13
N GLY A 71 -11.53 -0.37 5.86
CA GLY A 71 -11.11 1.02 5.89
C GLY A 71 -9.85 1.18 6.76
N ILE A 72 -8.79 1.79 6.24
CA ILE A 72 -7.56 2.05 7.00
C ILE A 72 -7.23 3.52 6.85
N ILE A 73 -7.37 4.25 7.95
CA ILE A 73 -7.37 5.70 7.92
C ILE A 73 -6.50 6.32 9.01
N ASN A 74 -5.98 7.50 8.74
CA ASN A 74 -5.31 8.38 9.71
C ASN A 74 -4.17 7.71 10.47
N CYS A 75 -3.39 6.83 9.86
CA CYS A 75 -2.31 6.16 10.57
C CYS A 75 -1.31 7.17 11.15
N ASP A 76 -1.09 7.09 12.46
CA ASP A 76 -0.17 7.93 13.23
C ASP A 76 0.92 7.08 13.91
N SER A 77 1.31 5.99 13.27
CA SER A 77 2.39 5.15 13.76
C SER A 77 3.76 5.75 13.46
N SER A 78 4.81 5.21 14.07
CA SER A 78 6.17 5.71 13.82
C SER A 78 6.72 5.34 12.42
N GLU A 79 6.16 4.33 11.75
CA GLU A 79 6.44 4.05 10.34
C GLU A 79 5.60 4.94 9.43
N GLY A 80 4.39 5.27 9.87
CA GLY A 80 3.49 6.22 9.23
C GLY A 80 2.63 5.65 8.12
N ASP A 81 2.82 4.42 7.70
CA ASP A 81 2.04 3.81 6.62
C ASP A 81 0.74 3.17 7.16
N ASN A 82 -0.39 3.33 6.47
CA ASN A 82 -1.60 2.59 6.81
C ASN A 82 -1.37 1.08 6.65
N ILE A 83 -0.74 0.65 5.54
CA ILE A 83 -0.16 -0.69 5.40
C ILE A 83 1.26 -0.57 4.89
N GLY A 84 2.21 -1.15 5.61
CA GLY A 84 3.61 -1.23 5.20
C GLY A 84 4.08 -2.67 5.01
N LEU A 85 4.40 -3.06 3.76
CA LEU A 85 5.12 -4.30 3.47
C LEU A 85 6.61 -3.99 3.54
N GLN A 86 7.24 -4.37 4.65
CA GLN A 86 8.59 -3.88 4.94
C GLN A 86 9.68 -4.63 4.17
N GLN A 87 9.82 -5.94 4.34
CA GLN A 87 10.86 -6.69 3.64
C GLN A 87 10.62 -8.19 3.71
N ASP A 88 11.17 -8.90 2.74
CA ASP A 88 11.19 -10.36 2.63
C ASP A 88 9.78 -10.96 2.63
N ASN A 89 8.82 -10.23 2.03
CA ASN A 89 7.46 -10.72 1.89
C ASN A 89 7.24 -11.31 0.50
N SER A 90 6.30 -12.26 0.42
CA SER A 90 5.88 -12.82 -0.86
C SER A 90 4.44 -13.31 -0.84
N TYR A 91 3.81 -13.32 -2.03
CA TYR A 91 2.43 -13.80 -2.19
C TYR A 91 1.47 -13.06 -1.26
N ILE A 92 1.45 -11.72 -1.38
CA ILE A 92 0.54 -10.87 -0.62
C ILE A 92 -0.48 -10.23 -1.56
N TRP A 93 -1.72 -10.23 -1.13
CA TRP A 93 -2.82 -9.58 -1.83
C TRP A 93 -3.56 -8.63 -0.89
N VAL A 94 -3.58 -7.34 -1.27
CA VAL A 94 -4.36 -6.31 -0.57
C VAL A 94 -5.41 -5.79 -1.54
N HIS A 95 -6.68 -5.95 -1.17
CA HIS A 95 -7.75 -5.62 -2.09
C HIS A 95 -9.06 -5.18 -1.40
N ASN A 96 -9.88 -4.47 -2.16
CA ASN A 96 -11.18 -3.99 -1.68
C ASN A 96 -11.07 -3.21 -0.36
N CYS A 97 -10.00 -2.44 -0.20
CA CYS A 97 -9.76 -1.61 0.97
C CYS A 97 -9.91 -0.13 0.63
N ASP A 98 -10.31 0.65 1.63
CA ASP A 98 -10.38 2.11 1.56
C ASP A 98 -9.24 2.73 2.36
N PHE A 99 -8.44 3.59 1.70
CA PHE A 99 -7.31 4.25 2.31
C PHE A 99 -7.52 5.76 2.34
N PHE A 100 -7.47 6.31 3.52
CA PHE A 100 -7.44 7.75 3.72
C PHE A 100 -6.23 8.16 4.55
N TYR A 101 -5.58 9.22 4.08
CA TYR A 101 -4.37 9.68 4.72
C TYR A 101 -4.19 11.20 4.51
N GLY A 102 -4.17 11.96 5.60
CA GLY A 102 -4.14 13.41 5.55
C GLY A 102 -5.50 14.05 5.85
N HIS A 103 -5.63 15.31 5.54
CA HIS A 103 -6.88 16.04 5.69
C HIS A 103 -7.64 16.03 4.37
N ALA A 104 -8.94 15.80 4.42
CA ALA A 104 -9.81 15.84 3.25
C ALA A 104 -9.64 17.14 2.47
N GLY A 105 -9.46 17.02 1.15
CA GLY A 105 -9.26 18.17 0.26
C GLY A 105 -7.89 18.85 0.35
N SER A 106 -6.91 18.22 0.96
CA SER A 106 -5.54 18.73 1.07
C SER A 106 -4.57 18.03 0.13
N ASP A 107 -4.38 18.53 -1.05
CA ASP A 107 -3.57 17.93 -2.12
C ASP A 107 -2.06 17.87 -1.81
N GLY A 108 -1.58 18.69 -0.93
CA GLY A 108 -0.16 18.73 -0.58
C GLY A 108 0.12 18.27 0.82
N ASP A 109 -0.89 17.88 1.55
CA ASP A 109 -0.76 17.60 2.96
C ASP A 109 -0.23 16.21 3.24
N GLN A 110 0.66 16.16 4.18
CA GLN A 110 1.23 14.94 4.74
C GLN A 110 1.25 15.05 6.25
N ALA A 111 0.21 15.63 6.81
CA ALA A 111 0.12 15.96 8.23
C ALA A 111 0.15 14.73 9.13
N LYS A 112 -0.24 13.57 8.59
CA LYS A 112 -0.22 12.32 9.34
C LYS A 112 0.50 11.23 8.56
N GLY A 113 1.46 10.58 9.19
CA GLY A 113 2.19 9.42 8.73
C GLY A 113 2.98 9.62 7.44
N ASP A 114 3.24 8.59 6.68
CA ASP A 114 4.05 8.62 5.45
C ASP A 114 3.27 8.17 4.22
N GLY A 115 2.88 6.91 4.08
CA GLY A 115 2.20 6.37 2.92
C GLY A 115 0.88 5.66 3.23
N ALA A 116 -0.01 5.55 2.23
CA ALA A 116 -1.21 4.77 2.43
C ALA A 116 -0.91 3.27 2.35
N LEU A 117 -0.17 2.84 1.31
CA LEU A 117 0.17 1.42 1.12
C LEU A 117 1.54 1.31 0.47
N ASP A 118 2.57 1.14 1.28
CA ASP A 118 3.95 1.06 0.82
C ASP A 118 4.46 -0.39 0.78
N CYS A 119 5.33 -0.67 -0.19
CA CYS A 119 5.88 -2.00 -0.40
C CYS A 119 7.39 -1.93 -0.65
N LYS A 120 8.15 -2.58 0.21
CA LYS A 120 9.62 -2.59 0.18
C LYS A 120 10.14 -4.03 0.19
N LYS A 121 11.15 -4.35 -0.63
CA LYS A 121 11.84 -5.66 -0.64
C LYS A 121 10.89 -6.87 -0.64
N SER A 122 9.90 -6.87 -1.49
CA SER A 122 8.88 -7.92 -1.52
C SER A 122 8.56 -8.31 -2.96
N ASN A 123 8.17 -9.56 -3.20
CA ASN A 123 7.90 -10.09 -4.53
C ASN A 123 6.56 -10.83 -4.60
N TYR A 124 5.97 -10.95 -5.76
CA TYR A 124 4.66 -11.60 -5.97
C TYR A 124 3.55 -10.92 -5.18
N ILE A 125 3.39 -9.61 -5.40
CA ILE A 125 2.44 -8.78 -4.66
C ILE A 125 1.38 -8.23 -5.60
N THR A 126 0.13 -8.27 -5.17
CA THR A 126 -0.99 -7.65 -5.90
C THR A 126 -1.73 -6.65 -5.02
N PHE A 127 -1.97 -5.48 -5.58
CA PHE A 127 -2.82 -4.44 -5.01
C PHE A 127 -3.95 -4.16 -5.97
N SER A 128 -5.20 -4.46 -5.57
CA SER A 128 -6.32 -4.38 -6.50
C SER A 128 -7.64 -4.00 -5.86
N TYR A 129 -8.48 -3.33 -6.63
CA TYR A 129 -9.82 -2.91 -6.19
C TYR A 129 -9.80 -2.05 -4.92
N ASN A 130 -8.70 -1.32 -4.67
CA ASN A 130 -8.59 -0.42 -3.54
C ASN A 130 -9.01 1.00 -3.95
N HIS A 131 -9.53 1.74 -2.99
CA HIS A 131 -9.82 3.16 -3.11
C HIS A 131 -8.85 3.96 -2.24
N PHE A 132 -8.12 4.88 -2.86
CA PHE A 132 -7.22 5.81 -2.19
C PHE A 132 -7.76 7.21 -2.37
N TRP A 133 -8.14 7.88 -1.30
CA TRP A 133 -8.75 9.19 -1.39
C TRP A 133 -8.11 10.20 -0.43
N ASP A 134 -7.98 11.43 -0.90
CA ASP A 134 -7.38 12.56 -0.19
C ASP A 134 -6.03 12.26 0.50
N SER A 135 -5.23 11.36 -0.10
CA SER A 135 -3.94 10.96 0.46
C SER A 135 -2.80 11.79 -0.10
N GLY A 136 -1.90 12.28 0.74
CA GLY A 136 -0.71 12.99 0.30
C GLY A 136 0.28 12.11 -0.46
N LYS A 137 0.44 10.84 -0.02
CA LYS A 137 1.28 9.82 -0.66
C LYS A 137 0.56 8.48 -0.66
N CYS A 138 0.18 7.96 -1.82
CA CYS A 138 -0.54 6.69 -1.88
C CYS A 138 0.37 5.48 -1.77
N ASN A 139 1.18 5.20 -2.78
CA ASN A 139 1.93 3.95 -2.87
C ASN A 139 3.39 4.19 -3.23
N LEU A 140 4.31 3.83 -2.36
CA LEU A 140 5.72 3.70 -2.70
C LEU A 140 6.07 2.22 -2.91
N LEU A 141 6.63 1.90 -4.07
CA LEU A 141 7.17 0.59 -4.36
C LEU A 141 8.70 0.66 -4.45
N GLY A 142 9.37 0.02 -3.51
CA GLY A 142 10.82 -0.05 -3.43
C GLY A 142 11.46 1.02 -2.55
N LEU A 143 12.66 0.71 -2.04
CA LEU A 143 13.53 1.64 -1.32
C LEU A 143 14.49 2.36 -2.26
N SER A 144 15.17 3.38 -1.74
CA SER A 144 16.25 4.03 -2.44
C SER A 144 17.38 3.03 -2.75
N GLY A 145 17.74 2.93 -4.02
CA GLY A 145 18.75 1.99 -4.50
C GLY A 145 18.29 0.55 -4.70
N GLU A 146 17.03 0.26 -4.43
CA GLU A 146 16.44 -1.06 -4.71
C GLU A 146 15.57 -1.04 -5.96
N ASN A 147 15.82 -1.98 -6.83
CA ASN A 147 15.00 -2.24 -8.01
C ASN A 147 14.98 -3.73 -8.39
N ASP A 148 15.15 -4.61 -7.41
CA ASP A 148 15.14 -6.06 -7.58
C ASP A 148 13.76 -6.71 -7.32
N GLN A 149 12.76 -5.95 -6.91
CA GLN A 149 11.42 -6.45 -6.71
C GLN A 149 10.75 -6.77 -8.05
N MET A 150 10.13 -7.94 -8.12
CA MET A 150 9.52 -8.46 -9.35
C MET A 150 8.11 -8.99 -9.09
N TYR A 151 7.32 -9.08 -10.16
CA TYR A 151 5.96 -9.63 -10.09
C TYR A 151 5.04 -8.83 -9.17
N ILE A 152 5.10 -7.50 -9.33
CA ILE A 152 4.24 -6.58 -8.59
C ILE A 152 3.16 -6.05 -9.53
N THR A 153 1.93 -6.05 -9.06
CA THR A 153 0.78 -5.63 -9.85
C THR A 153 -0.11 -4.65 -9.11
N TYR A 154 -0.48 -3.56 -9.79
CA TYR A 154 -1.51 -2.61 -9.35
C TYR A 154 -2.62 -2.59 -10.39
N HIS A 155 -3.83 -3.04 -10.03
CA HIS A 155 -4.93 -3.04 -10.98
C HIS A 155 -6.30 -2.78 -10.36
N HIS A 156 -7.20 -2.17 -11.14
CA HIS A 156 -8.56 -1.85 -10.72
C HIS A 156 -8.62 -1.01 -9.45
N ASN A 157 -7.59 -0.22 -9.17
CA ASN A 157 -7.60 0.72 -8.05
C ASN A 157 -8.19 2.06 -8.50
N TRP A 158 -8.82 2.73 -7.59
CA TRP A 158 -9.26 4.11 -7.74
C TRP A 158 -8.41 5.03 -6.88
N TYR A 159 -7.72 5.96 -7.54
CA TYR A 159 -6.99 7.05 -6.91
C TYR A 159 -7.80 8.32 -7.07
N ASP A 160 -8.31 8.84 -5.96
CA ASP A 160 -9.31 9.89 -5.90
C ASP A 160 -8.75 11.13 -5.19
N HIS A 161 -8.48 12.18 -5.97
CA HIS A 161 -8.00 13.48 -5.50
C HIS A 161 -6.80 13.41 -4.54
N SER A 162 -5.95 12.44 -4.72
CA SER A 162 -4.72 12.28 -3.96
C SER A 162 -3.55 13.04 -4.60
N ASP A 163 -2.49 13.30 -3.83
CA ASP A 163 -1.40 14.17 -4.28
C ASP A 163 -0.40 13.46 -5.18
N SER A 164 0.20 12.36 -4.70
CA SER A 164 1.31 11.70 -5.41
C SER A 164 1.40 10.21 -5.16
N ARG A 165 2.23 9.53 -5.96
CA ARG A 165 2.55 8.09 -5.83
C ARG A 165 1.37 7.17 -6.17
N HIS A 166 0.94 7.15 -7.46
CA HIS A 166 -0.19 6.34 -7.91
C HIS A 166 0.20 5.24 -8.95
N PRO A 167 1.15 4.34 -8.65
CA PRO A 167 2.19 4.34 -7.62
C PRO A 167 3.49 5.07 -8.03
N ARG A 168 4.39 5.34 -7.08
CA ARG A 168 5.80 5.67 -7.33
C ARG A 168 6.63 4.40 -7.25
N ILE A 169 7.33 4.08 -8.34
CA ILE A 169 7.95 2.77 -8.53
C ILE A 169 9.47 2.92 -8.57
N ARG A 170 10.15 2.12 -7.75
CA ARG A 170 11.59 1.92 -7.71
C ARG A 170 11.94 0.44 -7.85
N SER A 171 11.09 -0.32 -8.53
CA SER A 171 11.22 -1.77 -8.68
C SER A 171 11.64 -2.16 -10.08
N TYR A 172 12.26 -3.32 -10.19
CA TYR A 172 12.72 -3.86 -11.46
C TYR A 172 11.59 -4.16 -12.43
N SER A 173 10.45 -4.66 -11.93
CA SER A 173 9.30 -5.00 -12.77
C SER A 173 7.99 -4.73 -12.02
N CYS A 174 7.12 -3.94 -12.64
CA CYS A 174 5.80 -3.64 -12.14
C CYS A 174 4.80 -3.50 -13.29
N HIS A 175 3.59 -4.03 -13.10
CA HIS A 175 2.48 -3.91 -14.03
C HIS A 175 1.37 -3.04 -13.40
N VAL A 176 0.99 -1.98 -14.09
CA VAL A 176 -0.04 -1.01 -13.65
C VAL A 176 -1.11 -0.94 -14.72
N TYR A 177 -2.29 -1.51 -14.45
CA TYR A 177 -3.34 -1.58 -15.47
C TYR A 177 -4.76 -1.48 -14.92
N ASN A 178 -5.68 -1.02 -15.74
CA ASN A 178 -7.09 -0.88 -15.43
C ASN A 178 -7.36 -0.05 -14.15
N ASN A 179 -6.51 0.91 -13.82
CA ASN A 179 -6.74 1.80 -12.69
C ASN A 179 -7.46 3.07 -13.16
N TYR A 180 -8.20 3.68 -12.25
CA TYR A 180 -8.80 4.99 -12.42
C TYR A 180 -8.07 6.02 -11.53
N MET A 181 -7.54 7.07 -12.15
CA MET A 181 -6.80 8.15 -11.48
C MET A 181 -7.51 9.45 -11.76
N ASP A 182 -8.16 10.01 -10.75
CA ASP A 182 -8.94 11.25 -10.85
C ASP A 182 -8.37 12.33 -9.92
N GLY A 183 -8.08 13.49 -10.48
CA GLY A 183 -7.64 14.65 -9.71
C GLY A 183 -6.27 14.50 -9.03
N CYS A 184 -5.40 13.62 -9.51
CA CYS A 184 -4.08 13.44 -8.91
C CYS A 184 -3.21 14.69 -9.09
N ALA A 185 -2.84 15.33 -8.00
CA ALA A 185 -2.32 16.71 -8.02
C ALA A 185 -0.90 16.82 -8.58
N LYS A 186 0.02 15.93 -8.23
CA LYS A 186 1.42 15.99 -8.68
C LYS A 186 1.73 15.08 -9.86
N TYR A 187 1.38 13.83 -9.80
CA TYR A 187 1.56 12.87 -10.89
C TYR A 187 0.74 11.58 -10.67
N GLY A 188 0.46 10.88 -11.73
CA GLY A 188 -0.15 9.54 -11.71
C GLY A 188 0.91 8.46 -11.45
N VAL A 189 1.25 7.65 -12.47
CA VAL A 189 2.28 6.61 -12.37
C VAL A 189 3.67 7.23 -12.47
N GLY A 190 4.53 6.97 -11.49
CA GLY A 190 5.90 7.45 -11.47
C GLY A 190 6.92 6.31 -11.59
N ALA A 191 7.60 6.19 -12.74
CA ALA A 191 8.73 5.30 -12.93
C ALA A 191 10.03 6.02 -12.52
N THR A 192 10.72 5.51 -11.50
CA THR A 192 11.90 6.17 -10.93
C THR A 192 13.03 5.18 -10.68
N MET A 193 14.27 5.67 -10.62
CA MET A 193 15.45 4.89 -10.25
C MET A 193 15.68 3.65 -11.11
N GLY A 194 15.50 3.77 -12.43
CA GLY A 194 15.73 2.66 -13.36
C GLY A 194 14.68 1.56 -13.31
N SER A 195 13.51 1.83 -12.77
CA SER A 195 12.42 0.86 -12.75
C SER A 195 11.91 0.52 -14.15
N SER A 196 11.38 -0.68 -14.31
CA SER A 196 10.69 -1.13 -15.51
C SER A 196 9.20 -1.29 -15.22
N VAL A 197 8.37 -0.48 -15.87
CA VAL A 197 6.93 -0.42 -15.58
C VAL A 197 6.15 -0.61 -16.87
N PHE A 198 5.27 -1.61 -16.88
CA PHE A 198 4.30 -1.79 -17.94
C PHE A 198 2.99 -1.12 -17.54
N VAL A 199 2.57 -0.11 -18.29
CA VAL A 199 1.38 0.71 -18.02
C VAL A 199 0.41 0.56 -19.16
N GLU A 200 -0.79 0.03 -18.89
CA GLU A 200 -1.83 -0.13 -19.92
C GLU A 200 -3.25 0.04 -19.36
N ASN A 201 -4.17 0.39 -20.23
CA ASN A 201 -5.62 0.46 -19.93
C ASN A 201 -6.01 1.28 -18.68
N ASN A 202 -5.17 2.21 -18.24
CA ASN A 202 -5.51 3.10 -17.14
C ASN A 202 -6.30 4.32 -17.66
N TYR A 203 -7.22 4.80 -16.86
CA TYR A 203 -7.97 6.01 -17.16
C TYR A 203 -7.50 7.17 -16.26
N PHE A 204 -7.01 8.22 -16.88
CA PHE A 204 -6.53 9.43 -16.19
C PHE A 204 -7.51 10.57 -16.45
N ARG A 205 -8.06 11.14 -15.40
CA ARG A 205 -8.94 12.30 -15.44
C ARG A 205 -8.37 13.39 -14.54
N ASN A 206 -8.22 14.60 -15.06
CA ASN A 206 -7.69 15.73 -14.28
C ASN A 206 -6.40 15.43 -13.51
N THR A 207 -5.62 14.45 -13.98
CA THR A 207 -4.38 14.03 -13.37
C THR A 207 -3.23 14.80 -13.97
N ASN A 208 -2.49 15.53 -13.14
CA ASN A 208 -1.27 16.18 -13.56
C ASN A 208 -0.20 15.12 -13.83
N LYS A 209 0.52 15.25 -14.96
CA LYS A 209 1.55 14.32 -15.38
C LYS A 209 1.12 12.84 -15.22
N PRO A 210 0.19 12.35 -16.04
CA PRO A 210 -0.36 11.01 -15.92
C PRO A 210 0.70 9.91 -15.78
N ILE A 211 1.80 10.02 -16.55
CA ILE A 211 2.97 9.14 -16.45
C ILE A 211 4.20 10.03 -16.31
N MET A 212 5.02 9.74 -15.33
CA MET A 212 6.25 10.46 -15.02
C MET A 212 7.44 9.50 -15.02
N ILE A 213 8.53 9.94 -15.63
CA ILE A 213 9.82 9.24 -15.55
C ILE A 213 10.80 10.20 -14.87
N SER A 214 11.53 9.73 -13.86
CA SER A 214 12.54 10.55 -13.19
C SER A 214 13.67 9.72 -12.58
N MET A 215 14.81 10.37 -12.35
CA MET A 215 15.96 9.71 -11.73
C MET A 215 15.70 9.38 -10.25
N GLN A 216 15.24 10.35 -9.48
CA GLN A 216 15.01 10.24 -8.04
C GLN A 216 13.57 10.50 -7.62
N GLY A 217 12.70 10.79 -8.58
CA GLY A 217 11.32 11.18 -8.32
C GLY A 217 11.14 12.65 -7.96
N THR A 218 12.20 13.43 -8.00
CA THR A 218 12.17 14.90 -7.94
C THR A 218 12.39 15.51 -9.30
N ASP A 219 13.20 14.84 -10.14
CA ASP A 219 13.54 15.29 -11.46
C ASP A 219 12.62 14.61 -12.47
N ILE A 220 11.84 15.40 -13.16
CA ILE A 220 10.90 14.93 -14.16
C ILE A 220 11.51 15.18 -15.52
N ILE A 221 11.67 14.13 -16.25
CA ILE A 221 12.17 14.13 -17.62
C ILE A 221 11.00 14.08 -18.59
#